data_0245706f27709a5f368b142b278d2c35
#
_entry.id   0245706f27709a5f368b142b278d2c35
#
_cell.length_a   1.000
_cell.length_b   1.000
_cell.length_c   1.000
_cell.angle_alpha   90.00
_cell.angle_beta   90.00
_cell.angle_gamma   90.00
#
_symmetry.space_group_name_H-M   'P 1'
#
loop_
_entity.id
_entity.type
_entity.pdbx_description
1 polymer ?
#
loop_
_entity_poly.entity_id
_entity_poly.type
_entity_poly.pdbx_seq_one_letter_code
_entity_poly.pdbx_strand_id
1 'polypeptide(L)'
;MKYLLVVAHPDDEVLGAGASMWKWSHEGDEVDVAIMCTEAKARAFRPSDAELEGDTDAATNFVGVSKKYEATFPNIEMNTVPHLKLVQFIERHCRKLILTSCHSGAIKQFWVVMICVSWRFSSMSSYSSP
;
A
#
# COMPACT_ATOMS: atom_id res chain seq x y z
N MET A 1 -6.30 -17.88 3.83
CA MET A 1 -5.67 -16.97 4.81
C MET A 1 -6.16 -15.56 4.57
N LYS A 2 -5.75 -14.59 5.43
CA LYS A 2 -6.00 -13.17 5.18
C LYS A 2 -4.68 -12.40 5.25
N TYR A 3 -4.43 -11.56 4.28
CA TYR A 3 -3.23 -10.74 4.17
C TYR A 3 -3.61 -9.26 4.15
N LEU A 4 -2.88 -8.44 4.88
CA LEU A 4 -2.91 -6.99 4.73
C LEU A 4 -1.53 -6.54 4.26
N LEU A 5 -1.48 -6.00 3.07
CA LEU A 5 -0.29 -5.37 2.52
C LEU A 5 -0.34 -3.88 2.85
N VAL A 6 0.71 -3.36 3.47
CA VAL A 6 0.82 -1.92 3.77
C VAL A 6 1.95 -1.34 2.94
N VAL A 7 1.62 -0.36 2.12
CA VAL A 7 2.55 0.28 1.19
C VAL A 7 2.55 1.80 1.34
N ALA A 8 3.61 2.44 0.90
CA ALA A 8 3.74 3.90 1.00
C ALA A 8 2.93 4.62 -0.08
N HIS A 9 3.04 4.20 -1.33
CA HIS A 9 2.47 4.90 -2.48
C HIS A 9 1.67 3.95 -3.38
N PRO A 10 0.76 4.47 -4.21
CA PRO A 10 0.17 3.73 -5.31
C PRO A 10 1.27 3.27 -6.27
N ASP A 11 1.30 2.03 -6.64
CA ASP A 11 2.25 1.25 -7.43
C ASP A 11 3.17 0.33 -6.60
N ASP A 12 3.53 0.69 -5.37
CA ASP A 12 4.39 -0.12 -4.50
C ASP A 12 3.82 -1.53 -4.26
N GLU A 13 2.50 -1.66 -4.16
CA GLU A 13 1.82 -2.94 -3.95
C GLU A 13 2.03 -3.90 -5.11
N VAL A 14 1.93 -3.40 -6.33
CA VAL A 14 2.10 -4.22 -7.54
C VAL A 14 3.58 -4.50 -7.80
N LEU A 15 4.43 -3.47 -7.69
CA LEU A 15 5.87 -3.61 -7.90
C LEU A 15 6.54 -4.49 -6.84
N GLY A 16 6.09 -4.35 -5.58
CA GLY A 16 6.68 -5.07 -4.45
C GLY A 16 6.11 -6.47 -4.21
N ALA A 17 4.82 -6.68 -4.46
CA ALA A 17 4.13 -7.92 -4.11
C ALA A 17 3.08 -8.39 -5.12
N GLY A 18 2.99 -7.82 -6.31
CA GLY A 18 1.95 -8.13 -7.30
C GLY A 18 1.84 -9.62 -7.59
N ALA A 19 2.96 -10.31 -7.83
CA ALA A 19 2.96 -11.75 -8.08
C ALA A 19 2.49 -12.56 -6.86
N SER A 20 2.84 -12.12 -5.64
CA SER A 20 2.41 -12.77 -4.39
C SER A 20 0.92 -12.56 -4.15
N MET A 21 0.41 -11.35 -4.34
CA MET A 21 -1.01 -11.03 -4.22
C MET A 21 -1.84 -11.83 -5.21
N TRP A 22 -1.40 -11.87 -6.48
CA TRP A 22 -2.05 -12.65 -7.51
C TRP A 22 -2.12 -14.14 -7.14
N LYS A 23 -1.02 -14.71 -6.66
CA LYS A 23 -0.97 -16.10 -6.20
C LYS A 23 -1.94 -16.33 -5.05
N TRP A 24 -1.89 -15.54 -3.98
CA TRP A 24 -2.73 -15.71 -2.80
C TRP A 24 -4.22 -15.59 -3.13
N SER A 25 -4.60 -14.61 -3.96
CA SER A 25 -5.99 -14.43 -4.38
C SER A 25 -6.50 -15.62 -5.19
N HIS A 26 -5.66 -16.20 -6.07
CA HIS A 26 -6.02 -17.40 -6.86
C HIS A 26 -6.04 -18.68 -6.03
N GLU A 27 -5.33 -18.73 -4.91
CA GLU A 27 -5.40 -19.81 -3.93
C GLU A 27 -6.64 -19.68 -3.01
N GLY A 28 -7.47 -18.65 -3.19
CA GLY A 28 -8.69 -18.42 -2.43
C GLY A 28 -8.46 -17.66 -1.12
N ASP A 29 -7.31 -17.03 -0.97
CA ASP A 29 -7.00 -16.18 0.17
C ASP A 29 -7.56 -14.76 -0.04
N GLU A 30 -7.86 -14.08 1.07
CA GLU A 30 -8.30 -12.69 1.07
C GLU A 30 -7.08 -11.77 1.20
N VAL A 31 -6.91 -10.88 0.23
CA VAL A 31 -5.79 -9.93 0.18
C VAL A 31 -6.33 -8.52 0.22
N ASP A 32 -5.99 -7.79 1.28
CA ASP A 32 -6.31 -6.37 1.42
C ASP A 32 -5.04 -5.53 1.27
N VAL A 33 -5.18 -4.32 0.74
CA VAL A 33 -4.08 -3.36 0.57
C VAL A 33 -4.39 -2.07 1.30
N ALA A 34 -3.41 -1.51 1.99
CA ALA A 34 -3.47 -0.20 2.63
C ALA A 34 -2.37 0.70 2.05
N ILE A 35 -2.76 1.74 1.34
CA ILE A 35 -1.88 2.73 0.72
C ILE A 35 -1.84 3.97 1.61
N MET A 36 -0.64 4.36 2.07
CA MET A 36 -0.49 5.43 3.06
C MET A 36 -0.57 6.83 2.43
N CYS A 37 -0.05 7.01 1.22
CA CYS A 37 -0.02 8.30 0.52
C CYS A 37 -0.67 8.15 -0.85
N THR A 38 -1.77 8.83 -1.08
CA THR A 38 -2.43 8.87 -2.39
C THR A 38 -2.12 10.14 -3.18
N GLU A 39 -1.42 11.10 -2.58
CA GLU A 39 -1.09 12.36 -3.23
C GLU A 39 0.16 12.26 -4.12
N ALA A 40 -0.01 12.49 -5.42
CA ALA A 40 1.10 12.54 -6.39
C ALA A 40 1.76 13.92 -6.55
N LYS A 41 1.53 14.86 -5.60
CA LYS A 41 1.93 16.28 -5.71
C LYS A 41 3.42 16.54 -5.93
N ALA A 42 4.26 15.56 -5.61
CA ALA A 42 5.71 15.69 -5.68
C ALA A 42 6.31 15.50 -7.10
N ARG A 43 5.53 15.05 -8.07
CA ARG A 43 6.02 14.77 -9.42
C ARG A 43 5.73 15.95 -10.36
N ALA A 44 6.73 16.40 -11.12
CA ALA A 44 6.58 17.48 -12.11
C ALA A 44 5.63 17.10 -13.26
N PHE A 45 5.67 15.82 -13.68
CA PHE A 45 4.75 15.24 -14.65
C PHE A 45 3.96 14.15 -13.94
N ARG A 46 2.75 14.46 -13.52
CA ARG A 46 1.88 13.54 -12.80
C ARG A 46 0.58 13.32 -13.55
N PRO A 47 -0.01 12.13 -13.47
CA PRO A 47 -1.39 11.93 -13.86
C PRO A 47 -2.31 12.79 -12.99
N SER A 48 -3.51 13.05 -13.43
CA SER A 48 -4.54 13.62 -12.56
C SER A 48 -4.87 12.65 -11.42
N ASP A 49 -5.38 13.17 -10.30
CA ASP A 49 -5.72 12.31 -9.16
C ASP A 49 -6.77 11.24 -9.57
N ALA A 50 -7.70 11.57 -10.48
CA ALA A 50 -8.68 10.62 -11.02
C ALA A 50 -8.06 9.52 -11.92
N GLU A 51 -7.06 9.87 -12.73
CA GLU A 51 -6.33 8.87 -13.52
C GLU A 51 -5.53 7.94 -12.62
N LEU A 52 -4.83 8.48 -11.61
CA LEU A 52 -4.07 7.69 -10.65
C LEU A 52 -4.97 6.72 -9.87
N GLU A 53 -6.14 7.19 -9.42
CA GLU A 53 -7.13 6.36 -8.74
C GLU A 53 -7.63 5.24 -9.67
N GLY A 54 -7.98 5.57 -10.91
CA GLY A 54 -8.43 4.60 -11.91
C GLY A 54 -7.40 3.54 -12.24
N ASP A 55 -6.14 3.93 -12.41
CA ASP A 55 -5.03 3.02 -12.68
C ASP A 55 -4.74 2.10 -11.48
N THR A 56 -4.78 2.66 -10.27
CA THR A 56 -4.60 1.89 -9.02
C THR A 56 -5.73 0.88 -8.84
N ASP A 57 -6.97 1.27 -9.12
CA ASP A 57 -8.13 0.36 -9.07
C ASP A 57 -8.02 -0.76 -10.10
N ALA A 58 -7.64 -0.44 -11.32
CA ALA A 58 -7.45 -1.43 -12.37
C ALA A 58 -6.34 -2.44 -11.99
N ALA A 59 -5.21 -1.95 -11.49
CA ALA A 59 -4.08 -2.77 -11.09
C ALA A 59 -4.41 -3.68 -9.90
N THR A 60 -5.01 -3.14 -8.84
CA THR A 60 -5.39 -3.89 -7.64
C THR A 60 -6.47 -4.94 -7.95
N ASN A 61 -7.44 -4.62 -8.80
CA ASN A 61 -8.44 -5.57 -9.26
C ASN A 61 -7.82 -6.70 -10.07
N PHE A 62 -6.84 -6.40 -10.94
CA PHE A 62 -6.16 -7.41 -11.76
C PHE A 62 -5.41 -8.43 -10.89
N VAL A 63 -4.76 -8.01 -9.82
CA VAL A 63 -4.04 -8.91 -8.91
C VAL A 63 -4.94 -9.56 -7.85
N GLY A 64 -6.25 -9.27 -7.87
CA GLY A 64 -7.25 -9.91 -7.01
C GLY A 64 -7.31 -9.37 -5.58
N VAL A 65 -7.04 -8.08 -5.39
CA VAL A 65 -7.21 -7.40 -4.10
C VAL A 65 -8.69 -7.38 -3.71
N SER A 66 -9.00 -7.80 -2.49
CA SER A 66 -10.37 -7.85 -1.97
C SER A 66 -10.84 -6.48 -1.48
N LYS A 67 -9.96 -5.72 -0.83
CA LYS A 67 -10.26 -4.36 -0.35
C LYS A 67 -9.03 -3.48 -0.43
N LYS A 68 -9.25 -2.24 -0.86
CA LYS A 68 -8.26 -1.18 -0.87
C LYS A 68 -8.61 -0.15 0.22
N TYR A 69 -7.63 0.23 1.02
CA TYR A 69 -7.73 1.29 2.03
C TYR A 69 -6.71 2.37 1.68
N GLU A 70 -7.15 3.60 1.64
CA GLU A 70 -6.32 4.74 1.26
C GLU A 70 -6.27 5.75 2.39
N ALA A 71 -5.07 6.24 2.67
CA ALA A 71 -4.84 7.38 3.54
C ALA A 71 -4.30 8.55 2.72
N THR A 72 -4.59 9.75 3.16
CA THR A 72 -4.14 11.00 2.55
C THR A 72 -2.96 11.60 3.31
N PHE A 73 -2.02 10.75 3.76
CA PHE A 73 -0.80 11.28 4.37
C PHE A 73 0.07 11.96 3.31
N PRO A 74 0.79 13.02 3.70
CA PRO A 74 1.61 13.77 2.74
C PRO A 74 2.71 12.88 2.18
N ASN A 75 2.87 12.90 0.87
CA ASN A 75 4.03 12.34 0.20
C ASN A 75 5.27 13.15 0.62
N ILE A 76 6.47 12.64 0.51
CA ILE A 76 7.75 13.32 0.85
C ILE A 76 7.84 13.83 2.31
N GLU A 77 6.75 14.38 2.88
CA GLU A 77 6.69 14.95 4.24
C GLU A 77 6.12 13.97 5.27
N MET A 78 6.15 12.69 5.02
CA MET A 78 5.65 11.65 5.95
C MET A 78 6.32 11.73 7.34
N ASN A 79 7.56 12.21 7.41
CA ASN A 79 8.30 12.43 8.65
C ASN A 79 7.69 13.54 9.54
N THR A 80 6.82 14.40 8.99
CA THR A 80 6.09 15.43 9.75
C THR A 80 4.81 14.89 10.38
N VAL A 81 4.36 13.70 9.95
CA VAL A 81 3.16 13.06 10.48
C VAL A 81 3.49 12.39 11.81
N PRO A 82 2.74 12.67 12.90
CA PRO A 82 2.91 11.96 14.15
C PRO A 82 2.78 10.44 13.94
N HIS A 83 3.76 9.68 14.38
CA HIS A 83 3.78 8.21 14.24
C HIS A 83 2.49 7.56 14.75
N LEU A 84 1.90 8.12 15.80
CA LEU A 84 0.62 7.64 16.34
C LEU A 84 -0.49 7.60 15.29
N LYS A 85 -0.57 8.61 14.40
CA LYS A 85 -1.59 8.63 13.34
C LYS A 85 -1.38 7.51 12.32
N LEU A 86 -0.12 7.21 11.98
CA LEU A 86 0.23 6.12 11.06
C LEU A 86 -0.15 4.77 11.69
N VAL A 87 0.22 4.56 12.96
CA VAL A 87 -0.12 3.36 13.71
C VAL A 87 -1.63 3.19 13.82
N GLN A 88 -2.37 4.24 14.19
CA GLN A 88 -3.83 4.18 14.30
C GLN A 88 -4.52 3.85 12.98
N PHE A 89 -4.01 4.34 11.85
CA PHE A 89 -4.53 3.97 10.53
C PHE A 89 -4.33 2.47 10.28
N ILE A 90 -3.13 1.95 10.47
CA ILE A 90 -2.83 0.53 10.27
C ILE A 90 -3.65 -0.35 11.22
N GLU A 91 -3.67 -0.03 12.52
CA GLU A 91 -4.43 -0.80 13.52
C GLU A 91 -5.92 -0.86 13.22
N ARG A 92 -6.51 0.23 12.73
CA ARG A 92 -7.94 0.27 12.37
C ARG A 92 -8.28 -0.79 11.33
N HIS A 93 -7.40 -1.00 10.37
CA HIS A 93 -7.62 -1.95 9.28
C HIS A 93 -7.22 -3.37 9.68
N CYS A 94 -6.15 -3.54 10.46
CA CYS A 94 -5.80 -4.82 11.09
C CYS A 94 -6.94 -5.35 11.97
N ARG A 95 -7.52 -4.52 12.83
CA ARG A 95 -8.63 -4.93 13.72
C ARG A 95 -9.87 -5.39 12.95
N LYS A 96 -10.21 -4.72 11.85
CA LYS A 96 -11.31 -5.15 10.97
C LYS A 96 -11.10 -6.58 10.47
N LEU A 97 -9.90 -6.92 10.05
CA LEU A 97 -9.56 -8.25 9.55
C LEU A 97 -9.65 -9.32 10.64
N ILE A 98 -9.14 -9.00 11.84
CA ILE A 98 -9.21 -9.91 13.01
C ILE A 98 -10.66 -10.17 13.42
N LEU A 99 -11.48 -9.12 13.55
CA LEU A 99 -12.88 -9.25 13.95
C LEU A 99 -13.71 -10.05 12.93
N THR A 100 -13.49 -9.85 11.64
CA THR A 100 -14.17 -10.63 10.59
C THR A 100 -13.77 -12.10 10.64
N SER A 101 -12.53 -12.42 11.00
CA SER A 101 -12.06 -13.80 11.14
C SER A 101 -12.65 -14.50 12.38
N CYS A 102 -12.84 -13.79 13.48
CA CYS A 102 -13.44 -14.33 14.70
C CYS A 102 -14.92 -14.71 14.52
N HIS A 103 -15.69 -13.98 13.71
CA HIS A 103 -17.10 -14.26 13.46
C HIS A 103 -17.36 -15.51 12.60
N SER A 104 -16.39 -15.95 11.82
CA SER A 104 -16.52 -17.14 10.95
C SER A 104 -16.15 -18.47 11.61
N GLY A 105 -15.83 -18.47 12.90
CA GLY A 105 -15.50 -19.69 13.66
C GLY A 105 -14.21 -20.42 13.24
N ALA A 106 -13.52 -19.94 12.22
CA ALA A 106 -12.24 -20.46 11.80
C ALA A 106 -11.16 -19.44 12.16
N ILE A 107 -10.21 -19.80 13.01
CA ILE A 107 -8.99 -19.02 13.25
C ILE A 107 -8.16 -19.09 11.95
N LYS A 108 -8.43 -18.17 11.02
CA LYS A 108 -7.58 -18.01 9.85
C LYS A 108 -6.32 -17.25 10.28
N GLN A 109 -5.16 -17.81 9.98
CA GLN A 109 -3.89 -17.13 10.19
C GLN A 109 -3.89 -15.81 9.42
N PHE A 110 -3.47 -14.74 10.10
CA PHE A 110 -3.39 -13.40 9.58
C PHE A 110 -1.94 -12.95 9.45
N TRP A 111 -1.57 -12.38 8.33
CA TRP A 111 -0.24 -11.86 8.06
C TRP A 111 -0.32 -10.38 7.65
N VAL A 112 0.47 -9.55 8.30
CA VAL A 112 0.73 -8.17 7.86
C VAL A 112 2.07 -8.18 7.14
N VAL A 113 2.05 -7.85 5.87
CA VAL A 113 3.26 -7.67 5.07
C VAL A 113 3.46 -6.18 4.86
N MET A 114 4.56 -5.64 5.40
CA MET A 114 4.91 -4.25 5.21
C MET A 114 6.00 -4.15 4.15
N ILE A 115 5.69 -3.53 3.03
CA ILE A 115 6.65 -3.25 1.96
C ILE A 115 6.97 -1.77 1.99
N CYS A 116 8.21 -1.46 2.32
CA CYS A 116 8.76 -0.13 2.18
C CYS A 116 9.77 -0.17 1.03
N VAL A 117 9.37 0.30 -0.14
CA VAL A 117 10.30 0.51 -1.24
C VAL A 117 11.02 1.83 -0.96
N SER A 118 12.16 1.74 -0.29
CA SER A 118 13.04 2.88 -0.08
C SER A 118 13.72 3.24 -1.40
N TRP A 119 13.16 4.19 -2.13
CA TRP A 119 13.87 4.86 -3.20
C TRP A 119 15.00 5.70 -2.58
N ARG A 120 16.20 5.13 -2.51
CA ARG A 120 17.38 5.95 -2.35
C ARG A 120 17.55 6.75 -3.64
N PHE A 121 17.14 7.99 -3.60
CA PHE A 121 17.67 8.99 -4.51
C PHE A 121 19.16 9.15 -4.17
N SER A 122 20.01 8.40 -4.88
CA SER A 122 21.42 8.77 -4.96
C SER A 122 21.46 10.14 -5.62
N SER A 123 21.73 11.14 -4.82
CA SER A 123 22.14 12.45 -5.31
C SER A 123 23.33 12.25 -6.23
N MET A 124 23.09 12.28 -7.52
CA MET A 124 24.16 12.61 -8.48
C MET A 124 24.44 14.12 -8.35
N SER A 125 25.12 14.44 -7.25
CA SER A 125 25.84 15.68 -7.08
C SER A 125 27.14 15.57 -7.87
N SER A 126 27.40 16.63 -8.66
CA SER A 126 28.68 17.04 -9.19
C SER A 126 29.28 16.21 -10.33
N TYR A 127 28.94 16.59 -11.54
CA TYR A 127 29.94 16.75 -12.59
C TYR A 127 30.09 18.25 -12.89
N SER A 128 30.95 18.92 -12.15
CA SER A 128 31.63 20.13 -12.62
C SER A 128 32.80 19.65 -13.47
N SER A 129 32.72 19.90 -14.74
CA SER A 129 33.89 19.79 -15.65
C SER A 129 34.49 21.16 -15.87
N PRO A 130 35.78 21.21 -16.10
CA PRO A 130 36.59 22.43 -16.25
C PRO A 130 36.28 23.25 -17.46
#